data_32bc915d378ad59d3b48a7bc6dd1093a
#
_entry.id   32bc915d378ad59d3b48a7bc6dd1093a
#
_cell.length_a   1.000
_cell.length_b   1.000
_cell.length_c   1.000
_cell.angle_alpha   90.00
_cell.angle_beta   90.00
_cell.angle_gamma   90.00
#
_symmetry.space_group_name_H-M   'P 1'
#
loop_
_entity.id
_entity.type
_entity.pdbx_description
1 polymer ?
#
loop_
_entity_poly.entity_id
_entity_poly.type
_entity_poly.pdbx_seq_one_letter_code
_entity_poly.pdbx_strand_id
1 'polypeptide(L)'
;MELQWYVGLDWGKSEHQVCLLNATGEHIAERKISHTGSGFTELTTWLSEQTNQAETASIGVALETSSGPVVDCLLALGYGVFAINPKQADRFRDRYSPAGAKDDRRDALVLATALFLEPQALRLLEAPDSDMLELRERHRMREQLQRTKQGLALKIRQCLWSYYPDFESLFGSDLGLPFVQAIWEHMPNPEAAQRRRKHSVEKSLKAHKIRRFQADQILQQLRAERLPVATTTARLLQEQITLLFQQLALVQQQLQEVMHQLETKLESLSTQAPTTNTSSTNPPRPTDRDILASMPGVGIFVLANLLGEAGVVIRNRDYAALRCLAGIAPVTKKSGKSCRVQRRRAANPRLVDSMYHWARVASQVDPICRQRYEALRTRGHTHGRALRSVADRLLAVACAMLKAGTLYRRTAAET
;
A
#
# COMPACT_ATOMS: atom_id res chain seq x y z
N MET A 1 -0.39 26.89 13.81
CA MET A 1 0.24 27.50 12.62
C MET A 1 -0.63 28.66 12.23
N GLU A 2 -0.10 29.87 12.25
CA GLU A 2 -0.82 31.08 11.83
C GLU A 2 -0.40 31.34 10.36
N LEU A 3 -1.35 31.14 9.44
CA LEU A 3 -1.08 31.35 8.02
C LEU A 3 -1.28 32.83 7.67
N GLN A 4 -0.34 33.37 6.92
CA GLN A 4 -0.40 34.75 6.37
C GLN A 4 -0.66 34.75 4.86
N TRP A 5 -0.33 33.63 4.17
CA TRP A 5 -0.46 33.46 2.75
C TRP A 5 -1.13 32.15 2.40
N TYR A 6 -1.98 32.16 1.39
CA TYR A 6 -2.82 31.04 1.00
C TYR A 6 -2.60 30.73 -0.47
N VAL A 7 -2.04 29.55 -0.74
CA VAL A 7 -1.74 29.08 -2.09
C VAL A 7 -2.69 27.95 -2.45
N GLY A 8 -3.26 28.03 -3.63
CA GLY A 8 -3.91 26.90 -4.26
C GLY A 8 -3.04 26.36 -5.38
N LEU A 9 -2.80 25.06 -5.40
CA LEU A 9 -2.01 24.40 -6.41
C LEU A 9 -2.85 23.30 -7.07
N ASP A 10 -3.26 23.56 -8.33
CA ASP A 10 -3.85 22.54 -9.19
C ASP A 10 -2.73 21.83 -9.94
N TRP A 11 -2.57 20.52 -9.65
CA TRP A 11 -1.43 19.75 -10.16
C TRP A 11 -1.80 18.98 -11.44
N GLY A 12 -0.96 19.11 -12.45
CA GLY A 12 -1.01 18.35 -13.69
C GLY A 12 0.21 17.45 -13.86
N LYS A 13 0.24 16.68 -14.94
CA LYS A 13 1.32 15.74 -15.23
C LYS A 13 2.65 16.44 -15.56
N SER A 14 2.59 17.53 -16.31
CA SER A 14 3.77 18.25 -16.80
C SER A 14 3.88 19.66 -16.24
N GLU A 15 2.77 20.26 -15.88
CA GLU A 15 2.67 21.63 -15.38
C GLU A 15 1.68 21.70 -14.24
N HIS A 16 1.85 22.68 -13.36
CA HIS A 16 0.98 22.99 -12.23
C HIS A 16 0.55 24.44 -12.30
N GLN A 17 -0.72 24.70 -12.05
CA GLN A 17 -1.24 26.05 -11.91
C GLN A 17 -1.23 26.45 -10.43
N VAL A 18 -0.68 27.63 -10.13
CA VAL A 18 -0.55 28.17 -8.77
C VAL A 18 -1.30 29.49 -8.69
N CYS A 19 -2.04 29.69 -7.60
CA CYS A 19 -2.73 30.93 -7.26
C CYS A 19 -2.35 31.32 -5.84
N LEU A 20 -2.02 32.60 -5.60
CA LEU A 20 -1.62 33.17 -4.31
C LEU A 20 -2.64 34.20 -3.83
N LEU A 21 -3.11 34.05 -2.59
CA LEU A 21 -3.92 35.04 -1.89
C LEU A 21 -3.17 35.57 -0.65
N ASN A 22 -3.44 36.81 -0.29
CA ASN A 22 -2.93 37.44 0.95
C ASN A 22 -3.78 37.10 2.18
N ALA A 23 -3.43 37.67 3.33
CA ALA A 23 -4.13 37.51 4.60
C ALA A 23 -5.57 38.07 4.61
N THR A 24 -5.96 38.92 3.64
CA THR A 24 -7.32 39.43 3.47
C THR A 24 -8.14 38.63 2.45
N GLY A 25 -7.52 37.62 1.81
CA GLY A 25 -8.17 36.81 0.78
C GLY A 25 -8.16 37.42 -0.62
N GLU A 26 -7.39 38.51 -0.81
CA GLU A 26 -7.24 39.14 -2.11
C GLU A 26 -6.29 38.34 -3.01
N HIS A 27 -6.64 38.22 -4.29
CA HIS A 27 -5.80 37.59 -5.29
C HIS A 27 -4.58 38.47 -5.60
N ILE A 28 -3.40 37.97 -5.32
CA ILE A 28 -2.12 38.70 -5.51
C ILE A 28 -1.49 38.37 -6.85
N ALA A 29 -1.32 37.06 -7.12
CA ALA A 29 -0.65 36.60 -8.34
C ALA A 29 -1.00 35.16 -8.67
N GLU A 30 -0.80 34.79 -9.92
CA GLU A 30 -0.89 33.41 -10.41
C GLU A 30 0.30 33.07 -11.29
N ARG A 31 0.66 31.78 -11.32
CA ARG A 31 1.78 31.32 -12.15
C ARG A 31 1.59 29.87 -12.56
N LYS A 32 2.08 29.53 -13.76
CA LYS A 32 2.30 28.14 -14.16
C LYS A 32 3.75 27.75 -13.86
N ILE A 33 3.95 26.56 -13.29
CA ILE A 33 5.28 25.99 -13.06
C ILE A 33 5.37 24.61 -13.70
N SER A 34 6.54 24.22 -14.17
CA SER A 34 6.78 22.90 -14.72
C SER A 34 6.99 21.85 -13.63
N HIS A 35 6.63 20.58 -13.90
CA HIS A 35 6.92 19.44 -13.00
C HIS A 35 8.39 19.02 -13.12
N THR A 36 9.31 19.90 -12.73
CA THR A 36 10.77 19.69 -12.75
C THR A 36 11.40 20.26 -11.49
N GLY A 37 12.61 19.84 -11.15
CA GLY A 37 13.35 20.44 -10.04
C GLY A 37 13.50 21.96 -10.18
N SER A 38 13.79 22.45 -11.39
CA SER A 38 13.87 23.90 -11.67
C SER A 38 12.52 24.60 -11.48
N GLY A 39 11.40 23.95 -11.86
CA GLY A 39 10.05 24.50 -11.66
C GLY A 39 9.69 24.67 -10.18
N PHE A 40 10.09 23.74 -9.32
CA PHE A 40 9.88 23.90 -7.87
C PHE A 40 10.83 24.94 -7.25
N THR A 41 12.06 25.08 -7.75
CA THR A 41 12.95 26.19 -7.36
C THR A 41 12.36 27.53 -7.79
N GLU A 42 11.84 27.62 -9.00
CA GLU A 42 11.12 28.78 -9.51
C GLU A 42 9.89 29.13 -8.67
N LEU A 43 9.10 28.13 -8.25
CA LEU A 43 7.98 28.32 -7.32
C LEU A 43 8.43 28.95 -6.01
N THR A 44 9.49 28.42 -5.41
CA THR A 44 10.01 28.91 -4.12
C THR A 44 10.50 30.34 -4.24
N THR A 45 11.26 30.66 -5.29
CA THR A 45 11.75 32.04 -5.56
C THR A 45 10.58 32.98 -5.78
N TRP A 46 9.62 32.60 -6.63
CA TRP A 46 8.46 33.42 -6.94
C TRP A 46 7.58 33.67 -5.68
N LEU A 47 7.30 32.64 -4.87
CA LEU A 47 6.56 32.82 -3.63
C LEU A 47 7.31 33.74 -2.66
N SER A 48 8.62 33.58 -2.51
CA SER A 48 9.45 34.44 -1.66
C SER A 48 9.37 35.90 -2.10
N GLU A 49 9.45 36.18 -3.40
CA GLU A 49 9.32 37.54 -3.98
C GLU A 49 7.93 38.14 -3.72
N GLN A 50 6.86 37.36 -3.99
CA GLN A 50 5.47 37.84 -3.84
C GLN A 50 5.05 38.04 -2.38
N THR A 51 5.66 37.32 -1.45
CA THR A 51 5.37 37.39 -0.03
C THR A 51 6.33 38.22 0.81
N ASN A 52 7.21 39.00 0.15
CA ASN A 52 8.25 39.81 0.82
C ASN A 52 9.14 38.94 1.74
N GLN A 53 9.60 37.80 1.26
CA GLN A 53 10.44 36.83 2.00
C GLN A 53 9.80 36.24 3.26
N ALA A 54 8.49 36.06 3.25
CA ALA A 54 7.80 35.37 4.33
C ALA A 54 8.36 33.96 4.57
N GLU A 55 8.36 33.53 5.84
CA GLU A 55 8.76 32.17 6.20
C GLU A 55 7.84 31.14 5.53
N THR A 56 8.41 30.09 4.96
CA THR A 56 7.64 29.03 4.26
C THR A 56 6.57 28.39 5.16
N ALA A 57 6.81 28.31 6.47
CA ALA A 57 5.86 27.82 7.46
C ALA A 57 4.60 28.70 7.61
N SER A 58 4.66 30.00 7.22
CA SER A 58 3.52 30.91 7.22
C SER A 58 2.70 30.87 5.92
N ILE A 59 3.15 30.09 4.94
CA ILE A 59 2.52 29.92 3.63
C ILE A 59 1.81 28.56 3.62
N GLY A 60 0.48 28.58 3.53
CA GLY A 60 -0.34 27.38 3.37
C GLY A 60 -0.54 27.04 1.89
N VAL A 61 -0.39 25.77 1.51
CA VAL A 61 -0.61 25.29 0.15
C VAL A 61 -1.71 24.23 0.14
N ALA A 62 -2.81 24.49 -0.54
CA ALA A 62 -3.93 23.54 -0.70
C ALA A 62 -3.85 22.77 -2.03
N LEU A 63 -4.09 21.43 -1.96
CA LEU A 63 -4.14 20.54 -3.13
C LEU A 63 -5.29 19.54 -3.01
N GLU A 64 -5.76 19.01 -4.16
CA GLU A 64 -6.76 17.91 -4.18
C GLU A 64 -6.20 16.53 -3.83
N THR A 65 -4.88 16.40 -3.66
CA THR A 65 -4.24 15.13 -3.29
C THR A 65 -3.60 15.19 -1.91
N SER A 66 -3.56 14.05 -1.23
CA SER A 66 -2.90 13.93 0.08
C SER A 66 -1.57 13.17 0.04
N SER A 67 -1.07 12.85 -1.15
CA SER A 67 0.18 12.11 -1.35
C SER A 67 0.67 12.26 -2.79
N GLY A 68 1.95 12.04 -3.00
CA GLY A 68 2.57 12.08 -4.30
C GLY A 68 3.74 13.06 -4.38
N PRO A 69 4.46 13.10 -5.51
CA PRO A 69 5.72 13.85 -5.62
C PRO A 69 5.56 15.35 -5.29
N VAL A 70 4.46 15.96 -5.71
CA VAL A 70 4.19 17.38 -5.45
C VAL A 70 4.03 17.64 -3.95
N VAL A 71 3.28 16.79 -3.25
CA VAL A 71 3.09 16.88 -1.79
C VAL A 71 4.43 16.69 -1.07
N ASP A 72 5.18 15.66 -1.47
CA ASP A 72 6.48 15.34 -0.86
C ASP A 72 7.48 16.50 -1.06
N CYS A 73 7.50 17.12 -2.25
CA CYS A 73 8.34 18.32 -2.53
C CYS A 73 7.94 19.51 -1.67
N LEU A 74 6.65 19.85 -1.58
CA LEU A 74 6.18 21.00 -0.81
C LEU A 74 6.46 20.82 0.69
N LEU A 75 6.27 19.63 1.23
CA LEU A 75 6.61 19.31 2.62
C LEU A 75 8.12 19.41 2.87
N ALA A 76 8.95 18.92 1.94
CA ALA A 76 10.41 19.03 2.03
C ALA A 76 10.91 20.49 1.95
N LEU A 77 10.19 21.36 1.25
CA LEU A 77 10.46 22.80 1.17
C LEU A 77 9.94 23.58 2.39
N GLY A 78 9.24 22.93 3.34
CA GLY A 78 8.81 23.53 4.60
C GLY A 78 7.47 24.27 4.54
N TYR A 79 6.69 24.12 3.47
CA TYR A 79 5.36 24.72 3.37
C TYR A 79 4.32 24.01 4.25
N GLY A 80 3.32 24.75 4.72
CA GLY A 80 2.12 24.18 5.33
C GLY A 80 1.21 23.55 4.27
N VAL A 81 1.24 22.22 4.10
CA VAL A 81 0.50 21.53 3.02
C VAL A 81 -0.84 21.03 3.50
N PHE A 82 -1.92 21.39 2.81
CA PHE A 82 -3.29 21.05 3.15
C PHE A 82 -3.95 20.25 2.02
N ALA A 83 -4.49 19.10 2.36
CA ALA A 83 -5.26 18.29 1.41
C ALA A 83 -6.77 18.58 1.53
N ILE A 84 -7.38 18.89 0.39
CA ILE A 84 -8.82 19.01 0.24
C ILE A 84 -9.39 17.75 -0.42
N ASN A 85 -10.57 17.30 0.02
CA ASN A 85 -11.24 16.20 -0.66
C ASN A 85 -11.83 16.71 -2.00
N PRO A 86 -11.71 15.98 -3.12
CA PRO A 86 -12.24 16.40 -4.42
C PRO A 86 -13.72 16.82 -4.38
N LYS A 87 -14.57 16.15 -3.58
CA LYS A 87 -15.97 16.54 -3.40
C LYS A 87 -16.15 17.85 -2.64
N GLN A 88 -15.22 18.21 -1.77
CA GLN A 88 -15.23 19.51 -1.11
C GLN A 88 -14.78 20.58 -2.10
N ALA A 89 -13.72 20.33 -2.86
CA ALA A 89 -13.25 21.22 -3.93
C ALA A 89 -14.37 21.48 -4.96
N ASP A 90 -15.09 20.45 -5.41
CA ASP A 90 -16.27 20.61 -6.29
C ASP A 90 -17.32 21.56 -5.68
N ARG A 91 -17.65 21.42 -4.39
CA ARG A 91 -18.63 22.30 -3.73
C ARG A 91 -18.14 23.74 -3.59
N PHE A 92 -16.84 23.94 -3.39
CA PHE A 92 -16.25 25.27 -3.42
C PHE A 92 -16.30 25.84 -4.85
N ARG A 93 -16.04 25.04 -5.88
CA ARG A 93 -16.13 25.42 -7.30
C ARG A 93 -17.55 25.84 -7.68
N ASP A 94 -18.57 25.10 -7.22
CA ASP A 94 -19.98 25.39 -7.49
C ASP A 94 -20.42 26.78 -7.00
N ARG A 95 -19.74 27.35 -5.97
CA ARG A 95 -19.99 28.74 -5.51
C ARG A 95 -19.61 29.80 -6.55
N TYR A 96 -18.61 29.49 -7.43
CA TYR A 96 -18.11 30.44 -8.41
C TYR A 96 -18.65 30.20 -9.82
N SER A 97 -19.03 28.97 -10.16
CA SER A 97 -19.53 28.64 -11.49
C SER A 97 -20.49 27.46 -11.43
N PRO A 98 -21.81 27.70 -11.32
CA PRO A 98 -22.83 26.66 -11.40
C PRO A 98 -22.82 25.90 -12.74
N ALA A 99 -22.27 26.53 -13.79
CA ALA A 99 -22.22 25.98 -15.16
C ALA A 99 -21.16 24.89 -15.36
N GLY A 100 -20.33 24.58 -14.32
CA GLY A 100 -19.36 23.49 -14.36
C GLY A 100 -18.17 23.72 -15.31
N ALA A 101 -17.89 24.98 -15.72
CA ALA A 101 -16.72 25.30 -16.53
C ALA A 101 -15.43 24.98 -15.76
N LYS A 102 -14.59 24.10 -16.32
CA LYS A 102 -13.31 23.67 -15.74
C LYS A 102 -12.17 24.45 -16.40
N ASP A 103 -11.36 25.09 -15.56
CA ASP A 103 -10.14 25.83 -15.95
C ASP A 103 -9.15 25.73 -14.80
N ASP A 104 -7.92 25.32 -15.07
CA ASP A 104 -6.86 25.10 -14.10
C ASP A 104 -6.60 26.35 -13.21
N ARG A 105 -6.75 27.56 -13.77
CA ARG A 105 -6.63 28.82 -13.02
C ARG A 105 -7.73 28.96 -11.97
N ARG A 106 -8.96 28.63 -12.34
CA ARG A 106 -10.09 28.63 -11.42
C ARG A 106 -9.96 27.55 -10.36
N ASP A 107 -9.49 26.38 -10.74
CA ASP A 107 -9.29 25.28 -9.80
C ASP A 107 -8.21 25.67 -8.76
N ALA A 108 -7.10 26.28 -9.16
CA ALA A 108 -6.09 26.80 -8.24
C ALA A 108 -6.67 27.92 -7.32
N LEU A 109 -7.45 28.85 -7.86
CA LEU A 109 -8.10 29.91 -7.07
C LEU A 109 -9.09 29.32 -6.06
N VAL A 110 -9.90 28.34 -6.46
CA VAL A 110 -10.85 27.63 -5.57
C VAL A 110 -10.12 26.96 -4.42
N LEU A 111 -8.97 26.30 -4.67
CA LEU A 111 -8.16 25.68 -3.64
C LEU A 111 -7.59 26.71 -2.65
N ALA A 112 -7.04 27.81 -3.14
CA ALA A 112 -6.52 28.91 -2.30
C ALA A 112 -7.63 29.51 -1.45
N THR A 113 -8.81 29.76 -2.03
CA THR A 113 -9.95 30.34 -1.33
C THR A 113 -10.54 29.38 -0.30
N ALA A 114 -10.60 28.07 -0.60
CA ALA A 114 -11.05 27.06 0.35
C ALA A 114 -10.13 27.03 1.59
N LEU A 115 -8.81 27.15 1.38
CA LEU A 115 -7.85 27.21 2.47
C LEU A 115 -7.97 28.51 3.29
N PHE A 116 -8.19 29.63 2.63
CA PHE A 116 -8.38 30.92 3.29
C PHE A 116 -9.66 30.93 4.17
N LEU A 117 -10.78 30.47 3.62
CA LEU A 117 -12.08 30.55 4.31
C LEU A 117 -12.25 29.50 5.41
N GLU A 118 -11.80 28.29 5.19
CA GLU A 118 -12.10 27.14 6.05
C GLU A 118 -10.86 26.24 6.26
N PRO A 119 -9.71 26.76 6.75
CA PRO A 119 -8.48 25.96 6.90
C PRO A 119 -8.69 24.74 7.81
N GLN A 120 -9.58 24.84 8.81
CA GLN A 120 -9.94 23.75 9.72
C GLN A 120 -10.76 22.62 9.06
N ALA A 121 -11.37 22.87 7.90
CA ALA A 121 -12.06 21.86 7.11
C ALA A 121 -11.14 21.06 6.20
N LEU A 122 -9.91 21.54 5.97
CA LEU A 122 -8.87 20.87 5.19
C LEU A 122 -7.96 20.08 6.12
N ARG A 123 -7.37 19.03 5.58
CA ARG A 123 -6.46 18.18 6.34
C ARG A 123 -5.02 18.71 6.19
N LEU A 124 -4.45 19.24 7.27
CA LEU A 124 -3.01 19.51 7.34
C LEU A 124 -2.23 18.20 7.20
N LEU A 125 -1.26 18.18 6.30
CA LEU A 125 -0.36 17.04 6.08
C LEU A 125 0.92 17.25 6.88
N GLU A 126 1.34 16.22 7.57
CA GLU A 126 2.60 16.17 8.27
C GLU A 126 3.61 15.35 7.43
N ALA A 127 4.84 15.81 7.36
CA ALA A 127 5.91 15.05 6.71
C ALA A 127 6.13 13.74 7.49
N PRO A 128 6.13 12.58 6.80
CA PRO A 128 6.56 11.33 7.42
C PRO A 128 8.06 11.46 7.75
N ASP A 129 8.48 10.84 8.86
CA ASP A 129 9.90 10.70 9.13
C ASP A 129 10.57 9.75 8.10
N SER A 130 11.91 9.77 8.06
CA SER A 130 12.69 8.98 7.09
C SER A 130 12.40 7.48 7.19
N ASP A 131 12.18 6.98 8.40
CA ASP A 131 11.93 5.55 8.64
C ASP A 131 10.57 5.13 8.12
N MET A 132 9.53 5.94 8.36
CA MET A 132 8.18 5.74 7.82
C MET A 132 8.18 5.81 6.30
N LEU A 133 8.94 6.76 5.72
CA LEU A 133 9.07 6.92 4.28
C LEU A 133 9.74 5.71 3.66
N GLU A 134 10.86 5.25 4.24
CA GLU A 134 11.57 4.06 3.78
C GLU A 134 10.69 2.80 3.83
N LEU A 135 10.00 2.54 4.93
CA LEU A 135 9.05 1.42 5.05
C LEU A 135 7.96 1.48 4.00
N ARG A 136 7.39 2.68 3.79
CA ARG A 136 6.35 2.92 2.79
C ARG A 136 6.82 2.57 1.37
N GLU A 137 7.95 3.10 0.96
CA GLU A 137 8.44 2.90 -0.41
C GLU A 137 8.94 1.46 -0.64
N ARG A 138 9.61 0.82 0.35
CA ARG A 138 9.99 -0.59 0.25
C ARG A 138 8.76 -1.51 0.18
N HIS A 139 7.72 -1.24 0.97
CA HIS A 139 6.48 -2.01 0.91
C HIS A 139 5.79 -1.86 -0.46
N ARG A 140 5.74 -0.66 -1.01
CA ARG A 140 5.19 -0.39 -2.35
C ARG A 140 5.98 -1.09 -3.45
N MET A 141 7.32 -1.06 -3.36
CA MET A 141 8.20 -1.80 -4.28
C MET A 141 7.93 -3.30 -4.23
N ARG A 142 7.82 -3.87 -3.02
CA ARG A 142 7.44 -5.28 -2.83
C ARG A 142 6.09 -5.60 -3.50
N GLU A 143 5.07 -4.76 -3.30
CA GLU A 143 3.76 -4.96 -3.94
C GLU A 143 3.85 -4.97 -5.47
N GLN A 144 4.61 -4.04 -6.04
CA GLN A 144 4.82 -3.96 -7.48
C GLN A 144 5.50 -5.22 -8.01
N LEU A 145 6.59 -5.67 -7.37
CA LEU A 145 7.28 -6.91 -7.73
C LEU A 145 6.36 -8.13 -7.61
N GLN A 146 5.53 -8.20 -6.57
CA GLN A 146 4.55 -9.27 -6.40
C GLN A 146 3.51 -9.31 -7.54
N ARG A 147 3.02 -8.16 -7.98
CA ARG A 147 2.11 -8.04 -9.14
C ARG A 147 2.79 -8.46 -10.43
N THR A 148 4.05 -8.04 -10.63
CA THR A 148 4.85 -8.46 -11.79
C THR A 148 5.05 -9.97 -11.80
N LYS A 149 5.40 -10.57 -10.66
CA LYS A 149 5.51 -12.04 -10.50
C LYS A 149 4.22 -12.75 -10.91
N GLN A 150 3.08 -12.29 -10.43
CA GLN A 150 1.78 -12.86 -10.78
C GLN A 150 1.46 -12.72 -12.27
N GLY A 151 1.74 -11.56 -12.86
CA GLY A 151 1.55 -11.30 -14.28
C GLY A 151 2.40 -12.21 -15.18
N LEU A 152 3.68 -12.45 -14.82
CA LEU A 152 4.57 -13.37 -15.51
C LEU A 152 4.06 -14.82 -15.42
N ALA A 153 3.64 -15.27 -14.23
CA ALA A 153 3.09 -16.61 -14.04
C ALA A 153 1.82 -16.84 -14.89
N LEU A 154 0.94 -15.83 -15.00
CA LEU A 154 -0.24 -15.91 -15.86
C LEU A 154 0.12 -16.00 -17.34
N LYS A 155 1.14 -15.25 -17.80
CA LYS A 155 1.63 -15.35 -19.20
C LYS A 155 2.22 -16.72 -19.50
N ILE A 156 3.03 -17.27 -18.59
CA ILE A 156 3.58 -18.64 -18.71
C ILE A 156 2.44 -19.65 -18.81
N ARG A 157 1.43 -19.54 -17.93
CA ARG A 157 0.25 -20.43 -17.96
C ARG A 157 -0.46 -20.38 -19.31
N GLN A 158 -0.69 -19.18 -19.85
CA GLN A 158 -1.32 -19.02 -21.15
C GLN A 158 -0.53 -19.67 -22.29
N CYS A 159 0.80 -19.51 -22.31
CA CYS A 159 1.66 -20.15 -23.30
C CYS A 159 1.65 -21.68 -23.16
N LEU A 160 1.74 -22.21 -21.93
CA LEU A 160 1.67 -23.66 -21.65
C LEU A 160 0.34 -24.24 -22.08
N TRP A 161 -0.76 -23.60 -21.77
CA TRP A 161 -2.10 -24.03 -22.18
C TRP A 161 -2.20 -24.21 -23.71
N SER A 162 -1.46 -23.41 -24.47
CA SER A 162 -1.50 -23.43 -25.94
C SER A 162 -0.72 -24.59 -26.60
N TYR A 163 0.23 -25.21 -25.87
CA TYR A 163 1.01 -26.30 -26.50
C TYR A 163 1.43 -27.44 -25.57
N TYR A 164 1.52 -27.22 -24.26
CA TYR A 164 1.93 -28.22 -23.26
C TYR A 164 1.04 -28.16 -22.02
N PRO A 165 -0.30 -28.42 -22.17
CA PRO A 165 -1.28 -28.27 -21.10
C PRO A 165 -1.02 -29.21 -19.92
N ASP A 166 -0.36 -30.36 -20.12
CA ASP A 166 -0.02 -31.29 -19.04
C ASP A 166 0.94 -30.67 -18.02
N PHE A 167 1.89 -29.87 -18.50
CA PHE A 167 2.77 -29.08 -17.62
C PHE A 167 1.97 -28.01 -16.84
N GLU A 168 1.03 -27.33 -17.48
CA GLU A 168 0.16 -26.35 -16.84
C GLU A 168 -0.73 -27.00 -15.80
N SER A 169 -1.37 -28.10 -16.15
CA SER A 169 -2.24 -28.89 -15.25
C SER A 169 -1.50 -29.34 -13.99
N LEU A 170 -0.24 -29.76 -14.14
CA LEU A 170 0.58 -30.26 -13.02
C LEU A 170 1.11 -29.12 -12.14
N PHE A 171 1.56 -28.02 -12.71
CA PHE A 171 2.29 -26.97 -12.02
C PHE A 171 1.64 -25.58 -12.08
N GLY A 172 0.44 -25.45 -12.64
CA GLY A 172 -0.19 -24.15 -12.89
C GLY A 172 -0.35 -23.28 -11.64
N SER A 173 -0.60 -23.85 -10.46
CA SER A 173 -0.63 -23.14 -9.18
C SER A 173 0.77 -22.74 -8.68
N ASP A 174 1.81 -23.40 -9.16
CA ASP A 174 3.18 -23.35 -8.65
C ASP A 174 4.18 -22.73 -9.61
N LEU A 175 3.74 -22.24 -10.76
CA LEU A 175 4.61 -21.65 -11.81
C LEU A 175 5.56 -20.56 -11.27
N GLY A 176 5.18 -19.92 -10.16
CA GLY A 176 6.02 -18.96 -9.48
C GLY A 176 7.04 -19.58 -8.51
N LEU A 177 7.22 -20.89 -8.44
CA LEU A 177 8.16 -21.54 -7.53
C LEU A 177 9.43 -21.99 -8.25
N PRO A 178 10.63 -21.82 -7.64
CA PRO A 178 11.91 -22.11 -8.30
C PRO A 178 12.06 -23.56 -8.81
N PHE A 179 11.44 -24.52 -8.11
CA PHE A 179 11.53 -25.92 -8.54
C PHE A 179 10.82 -26.17 -9.86
N VAL A 180 9.75 -25.44 -10.18
CA VAL A 180 9.03 -25.57 -11.45
C VAL A 180 9.88 -25.07 -12.60
N GLN A 181 10.62 -23.97 -12.41
CA GLN A 181 11.60 -23.50 -13.36
C GLN A 181 12.69 -24.56 -13.60
N ALA A 182 13.25 -25.17 -12.56
CA ALA A 182 14.25 -26.21 -12.67
C ALA A 182 13.72 -27.45 -13.42
N ILE A 183 12.45 -27.80 -13.25
CA ILE A 183 11.80 -28.86 -14.04
C ILE A 183 11.65 -28.44 -15.51
N TRP A 184 11.22 -27.21 -15.76
CA TRP A 184 11.10 -26.66 -17.11
C TRP A 184 12.43 -26.68 -17.88
N GLU A 185 13.52 -26.26 -17.27
CA GLU A 185 14.86 -26.27 -17.89
C GLU A 185 15.28 -27.65 -18.41
N HIS A 186 14.75 -28.67 -17.76
CA HIS A 186 15.09 -30.06 -18.11
C HIS A 186 14.02 -30.75 -18.97
N MET A 187 12.79 -30.33 -18.92
CA MET A 187 11.64 -30.97 -19.57
C MET A 187 10.70 -29.92 -20.20
N PRO A 188 11.18 -29.10 -21.15
CA PRO A 188 10.37 -28.04 -21.75
C PRO A 188 9.36 -28.56 -22.79
N ASN A 189 9.38 -29.85 -23.09
CA ASN A 189 8.46 -30.53 -24.00
C ASN A 189 8.40 -32.04 -23.69
N PRO A 190 7.39 -32.78 -24.19
CA PRO A 190 7.24 -34.23 -23.97
C PRO A 190 8.42 -35.05 -24.41
N GLU A 191 9.06 -34.69 -25.52
CA GLU A 191 10.24 -35.42 -26.07
C GLU A 191 11.43 -35.32 -25.09
N ALA A 192 11.63 -34.19 -24.46
CA ALA A 192 12.65 -34.01 -23.42
C ALA A 192 12.29 -34.82 -22.16
N ALA A 193 11.01 -34.87 -21.78
CA ALA A 193 10.53 -35.64 -20.65
C ALA A 193 10.69 -37.16 -20.86
N GLN A 194 10.50 -37.66 -22.09
CA GLN A 194 10.73 -39.07 -22.45
C GLN A 194 12.18 -39.52 -22.20
N ARG A 195 13.15 -38.62 -22.48
CA ARG A 195 14.59 -38.90 -22.32
C ARG A 195 15.05 -38.77 -20.86
N ARG A 196 14.24 -38.17 -19.96
CA ARG A 196 14.66 -37.90 -18.59
C ARG A 196 14.48 -39.12 -17.70
N ARG A 197 15.49 -39.42 -16.86
CA ARG A 197 15.45 -40.53 -15.88
C ARG A 197 14.77 -40.07 -14.59
N LYS A 198 14.03 -40.98 -13.92
CA LYS A 198 13.34 -40.73 -12.62
C LYS A 198 14.25 -40.08 -11.58
N HIS A 199 15.46 -40.65 -11.38
CA HIS A 199 16.44 -40.14 -10.41
C HIS A 199 16.78 -38.64 -10.61
N SER A 200 16.78 -38.15 -11.84
CA SER A 200 17.03 -36.71 -12.12
C SER A 200 15.91 -35.82 -11.60
N VAL A 201 14.66 -36.27 -11.73
CA VAL A 201 13.49 -35.54 -11.20
C VAL A 201 13.48 -35.59 -9.67
N GLU A 202 13.76 -36.74 -9.08
CA GLU A 202 13.87 -36.92 -7.62
C GLU A 202 14.96 -36.00 -7.04
N LYS A 203 16.11 -35.92 -7.70
CA LYS A 203 17.20 -35.02 -7.32
C LYS A 203 16.74 -33.54 -7.31
N SER A 204 16.02 -33.10 -8.35
CA SER A 204 15.48 -31.74 -8.43
C SER A 204 14.45 -31.47 -7.32
N LEU A 205 13.51 -32.38 -7.09
CA LEU A 205 12.53 -32.26 -6.02
C LEU A 205 13.18 -32.20 -4.64
N LYS A 206 14.18 -33.05 -4.40
CA LYS A 206 14.93 -33.09 -3.15
C LYS A 206 15.73 -31.82 -2.92
N ALA A 207 16.39 -31.27 -3.94
CA ALA A 207 17.14 -30.02 -3.87
C ALA A 207 16.27 -28.85 -3.44
N HIS A 208 15.00 -28.83 -3.85
CA HIS A 208 14.02 -27.81 -3.51
C HIS A 208 13.12 -28.18 -2.31
N LYS A 209 13.42 -29.31 -1.60
CA LYS A 209 12.65 -29.82 -0.46
C LYS A 209 11.17 -30.06 -0.75
N ILE A 210 10.81 -30.42 -1.97
CA ILE A 210 9.45 -30.69 -2.41
C ILE A 210 9.08 -32.14 -2.12
N ARG A 211 8.03 -32.35 -1.31
CA ARG A 211 7.56 -33.68 -0.88
C ARG A 211 6.19 -34.05 -1.46
N ARG A 212 5.44 -33.08 -1.95
CA ARG A 212 4.04 -33.28 -2.43
C ARG A 212 3.93 -33.87 -3.82
N PHE A 213 5.02 -33.92 -4.57
CA PHE A 213 5.06 -34.50 -5.90
C PHE A 213 5.92 -35.76 -5.91
N GLN A 214 5.46 -36.77 -6.67
CA GLN A 214 6.21 -38.01 -6.93
C GLN A 214 6.82 -37.93 -8.33
N ALA A 215 8.09 -38.31 -8.47
CA ALA A 215 8.80 -38.24 -9.75
C ALA A 215 8.13 -39.08 -10.84
N ASP A 216 7.56 -40.25 -10.50
CA ASP A 216 6.85 -41.11 -11.45
C ASP A 216 5.59 -40.43 -11.99
N GLN A 217 4.82 -39.78 -11.14
CA GLN A 217 3.62 -39.04 -11.54
C GLN A 217 3.95 -37.88 -12.48
N ILE A 218 5.01 -37.12 -12.14
CA ILE A 218 5.49 -36.03 -12.99
C ILE A 218 5.89 -36.57 -14.37
N LEU A 219 6.72 -37.63 -14.42
CA LEU A 219 7.17 -38.19 -15.69
C LEU A 219 6.04 -38.82 -16.51
N GLN A 220 5.11 -39.51 -15.85
CA GLN A 220 3.94 -40.07 -16.52
C GLN A 220 3.11 -38.97 -17.19
N GLN A 221 2.82 -37.89 -16.50
CA GLN A 221 2.00 -36.80 -17.02
C GLN A 221 2.75 -35.98 -18.10
N LEU A 222 4.02 -35.66 -17.88
CA LEU A 222 4.79 -34.84 -18.82
C LEU A 222 5.24 -35.60 -20.10
N ARG A 223 5.14 -36.94 -20.12
CA ARG A 223 5.39 -37.78 -21.28
C ARG A 223 4.17 -37.99 -22.17
N ALA A 224 3.00 -37.47 -21.77
CA ALA A 224 1.81 -37.53 -22.61
C ALA A 224 2.03 -36.85 -23.95
N GLU A 225 1.21 -37.20 -24.93
CA GLU A 225 1.27 -36.57 -26.25
C GLU A 225 0.96 -35.08 -26.15
N ARG A 226 1.75 -34.28 -26.87
CA ARG A 226 1.52 -32.85 -26.98
C ARG A 226 0.30 -32.55 -27.86
N LEU A 227 -0.26 -31.36 -27.67
CA LEU A 227 -1.27 -30.85 -28.61
C LEU A 227 -0.71 -30.80 -30.05
N PRO A 228 -1.52 -31.14 -31.07
CA PRO A 228 -1.12 -31.11 -32.47
C PRO A 228 -1.00 -29.69 -33.03
N VAL A 229 -0.04 -28.94 -32.52
CA VAL A 229 0.26 -27.57 -32.97
C VAL A 229 1.45 -27.63 -33.95
N ALA A 230 1.54 -26.63 -34.84
CA ALA A 230 2.64 -26.52 -35.77
C ALA A 230 4.00 -26.49 -35.02
N THR A 231 4.99 -27.21 -35.50
CA THR A 231 6.32 -27.33 -34.85
C THR A 231 6.97 -25.98 -34.60
N THR A 232 6.83 -25.03 -35.54
CA THR A 232 7.33 -23.67 -35.39
C THR A 232 6.65 -22.94 -34.23
N THR A 233 5.32 -23.09 -34.09
CA THR A 233 4.57 -22.49 -32.99
C THR A 233 5.01 -23.06 -31.62
N ALA A 234 5.15 -24.40 -31.54
CA ALA A 234 5.59 -25.05 -30.29
C ALA A 234 7.01 -24.60 -29.91
N ARG A 235 7.95 -24.50 -30.88
CA ARG A 235 9.31 -24.00 -30.64
C ARG A 235 9.30 -22.55 -30.13
N LEU A 236 8.56 -21.67 -30.79
CA LEU A 236 8.49 -20.25 -30.38
C LEU A 236 7.85 -20.07 -29.02
N LEU A 237 6.79 -20.82 -28.68
CA LEU A 237 6.17 -20.81 -27.35
C LEU A 237 7.15 -21.32 -26.29
N GLN A 238 7.92 -22.38 -26.58
CA GLN A 238 8.96 -22.89 -25.67
C GLN A 238 10.04 -21.83 -25.41
N GLU A 239 10.53 -21.17 -26.45
CA GLU A 239 11.49 -20.07 -26.34
C GLU A 239 10.90 -18.92 -25.48
N GLN A 240 9.66 -18.51 -25.74
CA GLN A 240 8.97 -17.48 -24.98
C GLN A 240 8.81 -17.84 -23.50
N ILE A 241 8.41 -19.07 -23.19
CA ILE A 241 8.26 -19.53 -21.79
C ILE A 241 9.61 -19.51 -21.09
N THR A 242 10.68 -19.93 -21.76
CA THR A 242 12.03 -19.90 -21.20
C THR A 242 12.45 -18.48 -20.82
N LEU A 243 12.20 -17.50 -21.70
CA LEU A 243 12.45 -16.08 -21.39
C LEU A 243 11.59 -15.56 -20.23
N LEU A 244 10.32 -15.96 -20.19
CA LEU A 244 9.43 -15.59 -19.09
C LEU A 244 9.87 -16.17 -17.74
N PHE A 245 10.38 -17.41 -17.71
CA PHE A 245 10.95 -18.01 -16.50
C PHE A 245 12.22 -17.29 -16.05
N GLN A 246 13.09 -16.86 -16.96
CA GLN A 246 14.26 -16.04 -16.61
C GLN A 246 13.86 -14.70 -15.98
N GLN A 247 12.85 -14.01 -16.55
CA GLN A 247 12.30 -12.80 -15.96
C GLN A 247 11.69 -13.06 -14.57
N LEU A 248 10.97 -14.17 -14.44
CA LEU A 248 10.35 -14.57 -13.18
C LEU A 248 11.39 -14.82 -12.08
N ALA A 249 12.51 -15.49 -12.42
CA ALA A 249 13.61 -15.74 -11.50
C ALA A 249 14.24 -14.42 -11.00
N LEU A 250 14.48 -13.46 -11.92
CA LEU A 250 14.99 -12.14 -11.54
C LEU A 250 14.05 -11.40 -10.60
N VAL A 251 12.74 -11.39 -10.91
CA VAL A 251 11.72 -10.75 -10.05
C VAL A 251 11.67 -11.43 -8.68
N GLN A 252 11.84 -12.75 -8.61
CA GLN A 252 11.87 -13.47 -7.33
C GLN A 252 13.09 -13.09 -6.49
N GLN A 253 14.25 -12.96 -7.11
CA GLN A 253 15.48 -12.51 -6.44
C GLN A 253 15.30 -11.08 -5.89
N GLN A 254 14.79 -10.16 -6.71
CA GLN A 254 14.50 -8.79 -6.30
C GLN A 254 13.49 -8.74 -5.15
N LEU A 255 12.46 -9.60 -5.20
CA LEU A 255 11.46 -9.70 -4.14
C LEU A 255 12.08 -10.16 -2.81
N GLN A 256 12.97 -11.16 -2.83
CA GLN A 256 13.70 -11.62 -1.65
C GLN A 256 14.58 -10.52 -1.06
N GLU A 257 15.29 -9.77 -1.89
CA GLU A 257 16.14 -8.67 -1.45
C GLU A 257 15.30 -7.56 -0.78
N VAL A 258 14.23 -7.12 -1.41
CA VAL A 258 13.33 -6.10 -0.84
C VAL A 258 12.69 -6.59 0.47
N MET A 259 12.35 -7.87 0.56
CA MET A 259 11.81 -8.45 1.79
C MET A 259 12.84 -8.44 2.91
N HIS A 260 14.08 -8.84 2.64
CA HIS A 260 15.17 -8.80 3.62
C HIS A 260 15.43 -7.38 4.12
N GLN A 261 15.51 -6.40 3.20
CA GLN A 261 15.67 -4.99 3.55
C GLN A 261 14.51 -4.46 4.40
N LEU A 262 13.28 -4.89 4.12
CA LEU A 262 12.10 -4.52 4.90
C LEU A 262 12.15 -5.11 6.33
N GLU A 263 12.56 -6.37 6.46
CA GLU A 263 12.75 -7.05 7.74
C GLU A 263 13.83 -6.36 8.58
N THR A 264 15.01 -6.13 8.00
CA THR A 264 16.12 -5.43 8.65
C THR A 264 15.71 -4.03 9.14
N LYS A 265 14.96 -3.29 8.30
CA LYS A 265 14.45 -1.97 8.69
C LYS A 265 13.48 -2.05 9.87
N LEU A 266 12.55 -2.99 9.84
CA LEU A 266 11.62 -3.20 10.96
C LEU A 266 12.35 -3.62 12.25
N GLU A 267 13.40 -4.42 12.16
CA GLU A 267 14.22 -4.81 13.31
C GLU A 267 14.97 -3.62 13.91
N SER A 268 15.53 -2.74 13.08
CA SER A 268 16.22 -1.54 13.57
C SER A 268 15.30 -0.59 14.34
N LEU A 269 14.01 -0.57 14.03
CA LEU A 269 13.02 0.23 14.76
C LEU A 269 12.66 -0.33 16.14
N SER A 270 12.93 -1.60 16.41
CA SER A 270 12.80 -2.21 17.74
C SER A 270 13.93 -1.81 18.69
N THR A 271 15.14 -1.61 18.16
CA THR A 271 16.35 -1.30 18.94
C THR A 271 16.53 0.19 19.24
N GLN A 272 15.81 1.05 18.55
CA GLN A 272 15.82 2.51 18.80
C GLN A 272 14.91 2.89 19.98
N ALA A 273 15.17 2.37 21.16
CA ALA A 273 14.61 2.98 22.37
C ALA A 273 15.16 4.43 22.46
N PRO A 274 14.32 5.44 22.78
CA PRO A 274 14.80 6.81 22.88
C PRO A 274 15.95 6.87 23.87
N THR A 275 17.12 7.28 23.38
CA THR A 275 18.30 7.63 24.18
C THR A 275 18.02 8.93 24.95
N THR A 276 17.10 8.90 25.88
CA THR A 276 17.06 9.88 26.95
C THR A 276 18.02 9.38 28.03
N ASN A 277 19.18 10.03 28.13
CA ASN A 277 20.12 9.90 29.22
C ASN A 277 19.45 10.26 30.55
N THR A 278 18.64 9.36 31.07
CA THR A 278 18.18 9.37 32.45
C THR A 278 18.38 7.97 32.99
N SER A 279 19.21 7.88 34.00
CA SER A 279 19.43 6.71 34.84
C SER A 279 18.16 6.31 35.59
N SER A 280 17.14 5.85 34.86
CA SER A 280 15.91 5.34 35.44
C SER A 280 15.91 3.82 35.40
N THR A 281 15.71 3.23 36.57
CA THR A 281 15.59 1.79 36.86
C THR A 281 14.33 1.13 36.24
N ASN A 282 13.58 1.84 35.42
CA ASN A 282 12.40 1.30 34.73
C ASN A 282 12.79 0.64 33.40
N PRO A 283 12.23 -0.54 33.08
CA PRO A 283 12.46 -1.16 31.78
C PRO A 283 12.08 -0.23 30.63
N PRO A 284 12.81 -0.24 29.51
CA PRO A 284 12.55 0.64 28.39
C PRO A 284 11.12 0.43 27.88
N ARG A 285 10.41 1.52 27.62
CA ARG A 285 9.06 1.46 27.02
C ARG A 285 9.13 0.78 25.64
N PRO A 286 8.22 -0.15 25.34
CA PRO A 286 8.18 -0.77 24.01
C PRO A 286 7.89 0.29 22.93
N THR A 287 8.54 0.15 21.79
CA THR A 287 8.32 1.02 20.63
C THR A 287 6.93 0.78 20.00
N ASP A 288 6.46 1.71 19.19
CA ASP A 288 5.21 1.53 18.43
C ASP A 288 5.26 0.28 17.54
N ARG A 289 6.44 0.00 16.98
CA ARG A 289 6.71 -1.23 16.21
C ARG A 289 6.50 -2.47 17.08
N ASP A 290 7.04 -2.51 18.29
CA ASP A 290 6.95 -3.68 19.17
C ASP A 290 5.52 -3.90 19.65
N ILE A 291 4.81 -2.81 19.97
CA ILE A 291 3.39 -2.87 20.36
C ILE A 291 2.54 -3.45 19.24
N LEU A 292 2.68 -2.94 18.02
CA LEU A 292 1.92 -3.42 16.86
C LEU A 292 2.32 -4.86 16.49
N ALA A 293 3.59 -5.21 16.54
CA ALA A 293 4.08 -6.56 16.26
C ALA A 293 3.59 -7.60 17.27
N SER A 294 3.31 -7.19 18.51
CA SER A 294 2.76 -8.08 19.53
C SER A 294 1.30 -8.49 19.30
N MET A 295 0.58 -7.76 18.45
CA MET A 295 -0.82 -8.02 18.15
C MET A 295 -1.03 -9.32 17.38
N PRO A 296 -2.09 -10.10 17.68
CA PRO A 296 -2.34 -11.35 17.00
C PRO A 296 -2.60 -11.13 15.50
N GLY A 297 -1.90 -11.90 14.65
CA GLY A 297 -2.08 -11.86 13.19
C GLY A 297 -1.37 -10.71 12.48
N VAL A 298 -0.60 -9.88 13.18
CA VAL A 298 0.26 -8.87 12.57
C VAL A 298 1.55 -9.54 12.08
N GLY A 299 1.66 -9.68 10.77
CA GLY A 299 2.91 -10.08 10.12
C GLY A 299 3.69 -8.87 9.60
N ILE A 300 4.90 -9.12 9.11
CA ILE A 300 5.84 -8.11 8.59
C ILE A 300 5.16 -7.13 7.62
N PHE A 301 4.35 -7.63 6.69
CA PHE A 301 3.71 -6.79 5.68
C PHE A 301 2.62 -5.88 6.24
N VAL A 302 1.83 -6.37 7.19
CA VAL A 302 0.82 -5.57 7.88
C VAL A 302 1.51 -4.49 8.71
N LEU A 303 2.57 -4.86 9.43
CA LEU A 303 3.36 -3.96 10.26
C LEU A 303 4.02 -2.85 9.43
N ALA A 304 4.74 -3.22 8.37
CA ALA A 304 5.39 -2.26 7.48
C ALA A 304 4.40 -1.29 6.84
N ASN A 305 3.22 -1.80 6.42
CA ASN A 305 2.19 -0.97 5.81
C ASN A 305 1.51 -0.05 6.82
N LEU A 306 1.24 -0.51 8.05
CA LEU A 306 0.71 0.33 9.13
C LEU A 306 1.68 1.48 9.47
N LEU A 307 2.95 1.17 9.68
CA LEU A 307 3.96 2.18 10.02
C LEU A 307 4.26 3.12 8.84
N GLY A 308 4.33 2.60 7.62
CA GLY A 308 4.64 3.39 6.43
C GLY A 308 3.50 4.27 5.94
N GLU A 309 2.27 3.75 5.87
CA GLU A 309 1.12 4.49 5.31
C GLU A 309 0.30 5.24 6.37
N ALA A 310 0.37 4.84 7.64
CA ALA A 310 -0.38 5.44 8.73
C ALA A 310 0.50 5.91 9.91
N GLY A 311 1.82 5.92 9.75
CA GLY A 311 2.78 6.19 10.83
C GLY A 311 2.52 7.51 11.56
N VAL A 312 2.25 8.59 10.83
CA VAL A 312 1.90 9.91 11.42
C VAL A 312 0.65 9.80 12.29
N VAL A 313 -0.41 9.15 11.79
CA VAL A 313 -1.69 8.99 12.52
C VAL A 313 -1.51 8.07 13.74
N ILE A 314 -0.66 7.05 13.63
CA ILE A 314 -0.30 6.16 14.73
C ILE A 314 0.47 6.92 15.80
N ARG A 315 1.47 7.71 15.42
CA ARG A 315 2.25 8.56 16.33
C ARG A 315 1.37 9.54 17.09
N ASN A 316 0.39 10.14 16.42
CA ASN A 316 -0.57 11.07 17.03
C ASN A 316 -1.66 10.37 17.85
N ARG A 317 -1.68 9.03 17.90
CA ARG A 317 -2.68 8.23 18.62
C ARG A 317 -4.13 8.55 18.19
N ASP A 318 -4.33 9.02 16.96
CA ASP A 318 -5.64 9.37 16.42
C ASP A 318 -6.36 8.14 15.86
N TYR A 319 -7.12 7.48 16.74
CA TYR A 319 -7.91 6.31 16.36
C TYR A 319 -9.00 6.63 15.31
N ALA A 320 -9.61 7.81 15.37
CA ALA A 320 -10.69 8.18 14.47
C ALA A 320 -10.16 8.38 13.04
N ALA A 321 -9.04 9.10 12.89
CA ALA A 321 -8.35 9.26 11.60
C ALA A 321 -7.85 7.91 11.07
N LEU A 322 -7.28 7.06 11.91
CA LEU A 322 -6.79 5.73 11.51
C LEU A 322 -7.92 4.83 10.99
N ARG A 323 -9.08 4.81 11.65
CA ARG A 323 -10.29 4.10 11.16
C ARG A 323 -10.77 4.61 9.81
N CYS A 324 -10.72 5.92 9.60
CA CYS A 324 -11.10 6.54 8.33
C CYS A 324 -10.11 6.17 7.23
N LEU A 325 -8.81 6.31 7.50
CA LEU A 325 -7.73 6.04 6.57
C LEU A 325 -7.69 4.54 6.17
N ALA A 326 -7.91 3.65 7.12
CA ALA A 326 -7.98 2.19 6.91
C ALA A 326 -9.31 1.70 6.33
N GLY A 327 -10.28 2.57 6.04
CA GLY A 327 -11.58 2.21 5.47
C GLY A 327 -12.46 1.37 6.40
N ILE A 328 -12.18 1.38 7.69
CA ILE A 328 -12.91 0.63 8.73
C ILE A 328 -14.15 1.42 9.19
N ALA A 329 -14.01 2.74 9.36
CA ALA A 329 -15.12 3.59 9.75
C ALA A 329 -16.22 3.60 8.68
N PRO A 330 -17.46 3.18 9.00
CA PRO A 330 -18.55 3.20 8.05
C PRO A 330 -19.00 4.63 7.76
N VAL A 331 -19.68 4.80 6.61
CA VAL A 331 -20.35 6.04 6.25
C VAL A 331 -21.86 5.83 6.39
N THR A 332 -22.49 6.61 7.27
CA THR A 332 -23.94 6.59 7.45
C THR A 332 -24.57 7.67 6.55
N LYS A 333 -25.50 7.25 5.70
CA LYS A 333 -26.36 8.16 4.94
C LYS A 333 -27.75 8.07 5.54
N LYS A 334 -28.22 9.20 6.08
CA LYS A 334 -29.56 9.33 6.66
C LYS A 334 -30.34 10.39 5.88
N SER A 335 -31.53 10.04 5.41
CA SER A 335 -32.44 10.95 4.73
C SER A 335 -33.88 10.59 5.17
N GLY A 336 -34.53 11.48 5.90
CA GLY A 336 -35.84 11.22 6.47
C GLY A 336 -35.86 9.93 7.31
N LYS A 337 -36.74 9.00 6.95
CA LYS A 337 -36.87 7.68 7.62
C LYS A 337 -35.82 6.65 7.17
N SER A 338 -35.05 6.94 6.11
CA SER A 338 -34.03 5.99 5.59
C SER A 338 -32.69 6.21 6.28
N CYS A 339 -32.13 5.12 6.82
CA CYS A 339 -30.77 5.10 7.38
C CYS A 339 -29.97 3.97 6.74
N ARG A 340 -28.95 4.31 5.93
CA ARG A 340 -28.11 3.33 5.24
C ARG A 340 -26.67 3.46 5.67
N VAL A 341 -26.11 2.38 6.21
CA VAL A 341 -24.68 2.28 6.58
C VAL A 341 -23.90 1.63 5.45
N GLN A 342 -22.93 2.33 4.90
CA GLN A 342 -22.13 1.87 3.76
C GLN A 342 -20.64 1.80 4.11
N ARG A 343 -19.92 0.95 3.36
CA ARG A 343 -18.46 0.92 3.42
C ARG A 343 -17.88 2.27 2.96
N ARG A 344 -16.92 2.81 3.72
CA ARG A 344 -16.13 3.97 3.28
C ARG A 344 -15.30 3.61 2.05
N ARG A 345 -15.39 4.41 0.99
CA ARG A 345 -14.59 4.26 -0.22
C ARG A 345 -13.37 5.17 -0.23
N ALA A 346 -13.50 6.37 0.36
CA ALA A 346 -12.39 7.31 0.53
C ALA A 346 -11.48 6.82 1.67
N ALA A 347 -10.55 5.91 1.35
CA ALA A 347 -9.60 5.27 2.26
C ALA A 347 -8.34 4.90 1.49
N ASN A 348 -7.23 4.69 2.19
CA ASN A 348 -6.00 4.19 1.59
C ASN A 348 -6.18 2.70 1.19
N PRO A 349 -6.11 2.33 -0.10
CA PRO A 349 -6.36 0.96 -0.55
C PRO A 349 -5.41 -0.07 0.11
N ARG A 350 -4.14 0.28 0.32
CA ARG A 350 -3.14 -0.62 0.93
C ARG A 350 -3.48 -0.90 2.39
N LEU A 351 -3.91 0.11 3.14
CA LEU A 351 -4.36 -0.09 4.52
C LEU A 351 -5.64 -0.93 4.58
N VAL A 352 -6.57 -0.73 3.65
CA VAL A 352 -7.78 -1.57 3.54
C VAL A 352 -7.42 -3.04 3.36
N ASP A 353 -6.47 -3.35 2.48
CA ASP A 353 -5.99 -4.72 2.25
C ASP A 353 -5.25 -5.27 3.48
N SER A 354 -4.42 -4.46 4.12
CA SER A 354 -3.75 -4.85 5.36
C SER A 354 -4.73 -5.16 6.48
N MET A 355 -5.79 -4.37 6.65
CA MET A 355 -6.84 -4.64 7.64
C MET A 355 -7.59 -5.94 7.36
N TYR A 356 -7.86 -6.21 6.09
CA TYR A 356 -8.47 -7.47 5.68
C TYR A 356 -7.58 -8.67 6.05
N HIS A 357 -6.30 -8.62 5.67
CA HIS A 357 -5.35 -9.70 5.95
C HIS A 357 -5.10 -9.87 7.46
N TRP A 358 -4.93 -8.78 8.18
CA TRP A 358 -4.77 -8.80 9.63
C TRP A 358 -5.97 -9.47 10.32
N ALA A 359 -7.19 -9.01 10.04
CA ALA A 359 -8.39 -9.59 10.64
C ALA A 359 -8.58 -11.07 10.26
N ARG A 360 -8.26 -11.45 9.02
CA ARG A 360 -8.34 -12.83 8.56
C ARG A 360 -7.38 -13.74 9.33
N VAL A 361 -6.11 -13.33 9.44
CA VAL A 361 -5.10 -14.12 10.17
C VAL A 361 -5.41 -14.14 11.66
N ALA A 362 -5.75 -13.00 12.26
CA ALA A 362 -6.14 -12.93 13.67
C ALA A 362 -7.32 -13.86 13.99
N SER A 363 -8.33 -13.94 13.11
CA SER A 363 -9.45 -14.86 13.28
C SER A 363 -9.05 -16.35 13.18
N GLN A 364 -7.89 -16.66 12.63
CA GLN A 364 -7.35 -18.03 12.57
C GLN A 364 -6.51 -18.38 13.81
N VAL A 365 -5.73 -17.43 14.33
CA VAL A 365 -4.71 -17.69 15.36
C VAL A 365 -5.11 -17.24 16.76
N ASP A 366 -6.11 -16.36 16.89
CA ASP A 366 -6.57 -15.84 18.18
C ASP A 366 -8.02 -16.28 18.47
N PRO A 367 -8.28 -16.99 19.60
CA PRO A 367 -9.63 -17.49 19.93
C PRO A 367 -10.69 -16.39 20.07
N ILE A 368 -10.33 -15.22 20.62
CA ILE A 368 -11.26 -14.10 20.83
C ILE A 368 -11.69 -13.53 19.49
N CYS A 369 -10.75 -13.34 18.58
CA CYS A 369 -11.02 -12.87 17.22
C CYS A 369 -11.85 -13.88 16.42
N ARG A 370 -11.56 -15.17 16.58
CA ARG A 370 -12.33 -16.28 15.97
C ARG A 370 -13.77 -16.28 16.45
N GLN A 371 -14.00 -16.30 17.76
CA GLN A 371 -15.34 -16.30 18.36
C GLN A 371 -16.15 -15.09 17.87
N ARG A 372 -15.53 -13.90 17.84
CA ARG A 372 -16.18 -12.70 17.31
C ARG A 372 -16.55 -12.83 15.83
N TYR A 373 -15.65 -13.34 15.01
CA TYR A 373 -15.89 -13.57 13.59
C TYR A 373 -17.06 -14.55 13.38
N GLU A 374 -17.07 -15.69 14.07
CA GLU A 374 -18.12 -16.72 13.98
C GLU A 374 -19.48 -16.19 14.44
N ALA A 375 -19.52 -15.49 15.57
CA ALA A 375 -20.75 -14.85 16.06
C ALA A 375 -21.35 -13.84 15.06
N LEU A 376 -20.50 -13.08 14.34
CA LEU A 376 -20.96 -12.18 13.28
C LEU A 376 -21.47 -12.94 12.06
N ARG A 377 -20.81 -14.05 11.69
CA ARG A 377 -21.25 -14.91 10.58
C ARG A 377 -22.61 -15.56 10.89
N THR A 378 -22.81 -16.04 12.10
CA THR A 378 -24.10 -16.62 12.57
C THR A 378 -25.22 -15.58 12.54
N ARG A 379 -24.89 -14.30 12.81
CA ARG A 379 -25.85 -13.18 12.69
C ARG A 379 -26.13 -12.74 11.23
N GLY A 380 -25.67 -13.50 10.23
CA GLY A 380 -25.89 -13.23 8.80
C GLY A 380 -24.99 -12.18 8.17
N HIS A 381 -23.90 -11.75 8.84
CA HIS A 381 -22.96 -10.83 8.21
C HIS A 381 -22.18 -11.55 7.09
N THR A 382 -21.98 -10.87 5.97
CA THR A 382 -21.07 -11.36 4.91
C THR A 382 -19.64 -11.48 5.44
N HIS A 383 -18.82 -12.36 4.84
CA HIS A 383 -17.42 -12.57 5.21
C HIS A 383 -16.64 -11.24 5.37
N GLY A 384 -16.68 -10.40 4.35
CA GLY A 384 -15.95 -9.12 4.38
C GLY A 384 -16.50 -8.12 5.41
N ARG A 385 -17.82 -8.17 5.76
CA ARG A 385 -18.40 -7.36 6.83
C ARG A 385 -17.95 -7.84 8.21
N ALA A 386 -17.93 -9.13 8.42
CA ALA A 386 -17.47 -9.75 9.67
C ALA A 386 -15.98 -9.43 9.91
N LEU A 387 -15.11 -9.60 8.90
CA LEU A 387 -13.70 -9.27 9.01
C LEU A 387 -13.47 -7.79 9.29
N ARG A 388 -14.20 -6.85 8.67
CA ARG A 388 -14.08 -5.42 9.02
C ARG A 388 -14.44 -5.13 10.47
N SER A 389 -15.45 -5.82 11.03
CA SER A 389 -15.79 -5.66 12.44
C SER A 389 -14.73 -6.22 13.39
N VAL A 390 -14.04 -7.30 12.99
CA VAL A 390 -12.88 -7.82 13.71
C VAL A 390 -11.71 -6.82 13.61
N ALA A 391 -11.41 -6.32 12.40
CA ALA A 391 -10.38 -5.31 12.18
C ALA A 391 -10.60 -4.04 13.00
N ASP A 392 -11.85 -3.56 13.11
CA ASP A 392 -12.20 -2.41 13.93
C ASP A 392 -11.86 -2.64 15.40
N ARG A 393 -12.18 -3.82 15.92
CA ARG A 393 -11.83 -4.19 17.31
C ARG A 393 -10.32 -4.30 17.50
N LEU A 394 -9.60 -4.94 16.57
CA LEU A 394 -8.14 -5.06 16.63
C LEU A 394 -7.49 -3.68 16.62
N LEU A 395 -7.96 -2.78 15.77
CA LEU A 395 -7.47 -1.42 15.67
C LEU A 395 -7.71 -0.61 16.97
N ALA A 396 -8.90 -0.78 17.57
CA ALA A 396 -9.22 -0.17 18.85
C ALA A 396 -8.29 -0.64 19.97
N VAL A 397 -8.02 -1.96 20.02
CA VAL A 397 -7.08 -2.54 20.99
C VAL A 397 -5.67 -2.01 20.76
N ALA A 398 -5.19 -2.05 19.50
CA ALA A 398 -3.86 -1.53 19.15
C ALA A 398 -3.68 -0.08 19.56
N CYS A 399 -4.68 0.79 19.29
CA CYS A 399 -4.61 2.19 19.70
C CYS A 399 -4.63 2.38 21.24
N ALA A 400 -5.39 1.56 21.97
CA ALA A 400 -5.37 1.57 23.43
C ALA A 400 -3.99 1.19 23.98
N MET A 401 -3.37 0.15 23.40
CA MET A 401 -2.04 -0.32 23.78
C MET A 401 -0.95 0.70 23.44
N LEU A 402 -1.02 1.32 22.26
CA LEU A 402 -0.14 2.41 21.86
C LEU A 402 -0.22 3.61 22.80
N LYS A 403 -1.42 3.94 23.30
CA LYS A 403 -1.61 4.99 24.31
C LYS A 403 -1.03 4.60 25.66
N ALA A 404 -1.23 3.35 26.09
CA ALA A 404 -0.73 2.82 27.34
C ALA A 404 0.77 2.48 27.31
N GLY A 405 1.38 2.35 26.13
CA GLY A 405 2.78 1.92 25.98
C GLY A 405 2.99 0.46 26.43
N THR A 406 2.04 -0.45 26.15
CA THR A 406 2.06 -1.84 26.61
C THR A 406 1.94 -2.82 25.46
N LEU A 407 2.61 -3.98 25.58
CA LEU A 407 2.49 -5.07 24.62
C LEU A 407 1.17 -5.83 24.78
N TYR A 408 0.70 -6.44 23.70
CA TYR A 408 -0.46 -7.33 23.74
C TYR A 408 -0.16 -8.55 24.61
N ARG A 409 -0.97 -8.75 25.65
CA ARG A 409 -0.94 -9.97 26.45
C ARG A 409 -2.19 -10.79 26.11
N ARG A 410 -1.98 -12.03 25.67
CA ARG A 410 -3.08 -12.99 25.61
C ARG A 410 -3.59 -13.17 27.04
N THR A 411 -4.80 -12.71 27.33
CA THR A 411 -5.52 -13.20 28.49
C THR A 411 -5.71 -14.69 28.24
N ALA A 412 -5.12 -15.54 29.11
CA ALA A 412 -5.46 -16.94 29.13
C ALA A 412 -6.99 -16.97 29.34
N ALA A 413 -7.73 -17.44 28.32
CA ALA A 413 -9.09 -17.83 28.53
C ALA A 413 -9.03 -18.94 29.57
N GLU A 414 -9.59 -18.70 30.74
CA GLU A 414 -9.88 -19.75 31.71
C GLU A 414 -10.59 -20.85 30.94
N THR A 415 -9.95 -22.03 30.93
CA THR A 415 -10.45 -23.29 30.38
C THR A 415 -11.76 -23.70 31.03
#